data_9d31efda7adf7528a4b8af3aececf55f
#
_entry.id   9d31efda7adf7528a4b8af3aececf55f
#
_cell.length_a   1.000
_cell.length_b   1.000
_cell.length_c   1.000
_cell.angle_alpha   90.00
_cell.angle_beta   90.00
_cell.angle_gamma   90.00
#
_symmetry.space_group_name_H-M   'P 1'
#
loop_
_entity.id
_entity.type
_entity.pdbx_description
1 polymer ?
#
loop_
_entity_poly.entity_id
_entity_poly.type
_entity_poly.pdbx_seq_one_letter_code
_entity_poly.pdbx_strand_id
1 'polypeptide(L)'
;MSQNRKGFTLLELMIVIGLIAVIASIAIPGLISAQRAANERSASASLKTVVTANHDFRSNDRDGNRFVDFWTGDVAGLALIVPQVGNAAPSATPYSAAIRLLDMSLAGADGEFGSGIRYSASMHCPPPPAFTGFRPKAGYWYTRLINEVSGAGSIPFQNDTDGPSNALWGACHNTDRFGFISFPSTLGVGRVAFIVNHEGVIFKTNLPATYVATVTITTTTTSTIAGSNLAPGMATFDYPLPPAGGWSKLD
;
A
#
# COMPACT_ATOMS: atom_id res chain seq x y z
N MET A 1 43.72 47.10 23.61
CA MET A 1 44.09 45.68 23.79
C MET A 1 43.77 44.94 22.51
N SER A 2 44.77 44.55 21.72
CA SER A 2 44.58 43.73 20.50
C SER A 2 44.49 42.28 20.89
N GLN A 3 43.30 41.66 20.71
CA GLN A 3 43.17 40.21 20.88
C GLN A 3 43.85 39.48 19.72
N ASN A 4 44.88 38.74 20.05
CA ASN A 4 45.64 37.90 19.11
C ASN A 4 44.77 36.72 18.70
N ARG A 5 44.00 36.81 17.59
CA ARG A 5 43.19 35.76 17.04
C ARG A 5 44.12 34.74 16.40
N LYS A 6 44.35 33.59 17.09
CA LYS A 6 45.04 32.45 16.51
C LYS A 6 44.16 31.87 15.42
N GLY A 7 44.67 31.77 14.20
CA GLY A 7 43.99 31.10 13.09
C GLY A 7 44.17 29.56 13.21
N PHE A 8 43.24 28.81 12.66
CA PHE A 8 43.30 27.35 12.54
C PHE A 8 44.43 26.96 11.56
N THR A 9 45.17 25.92 11.91
CA THR A 9 46.17 25.37 10.99
C THR A 9 45.52 24.39 10.00
N LEU A 10 46.06 24.30 8.80
CA LEU A 10 45.61 23.34 7.79
C LEU A 10 45.71 21.88 8.27
N LEU A 11 46.74 21.58 9.08
CA LEU A 11 46.97 20.29 9.69
C LEU A 11 45.86 19.91 10.68
N GLU A 12 45.40 20.82 11.54
CA GLU A 12 44.31 20.59 12.48
C GLU A 12 43.00 20.27 11.74
N LEU A 13 42.73 20.96 10.63
CA LEU A 13 41.58 20.67 9.81
C LEU A 13 41.66 19.28 9.16
N MET A 14 42.82 18.89 8.62
CA MET A 14 43.02 17.58 8.01
C MET A 14 42.85 16.43 8.99
N ILE A 15 43.32 16.56 10.23
CA ILE A 15 43.15 15.54 11.26
C ILE A 15 41.63 15.40 11.60
N VAL A 16 40.90 16.48 11.75
CA VAL A 16 39.49 16.47 12.09
C VAL A 16 38.65 15.80 10.99
N ILE A 17 38.87 16.16 9.72
CA ILE A 17 38.13 15.52 8.62
C ILE A 17 38.48 14.04 8.48
N GLY A 18 39.75 13.64 8.74
CA GLY A 18 40.18 12.26 8.77
C GLY A 18 39.47 11.45 9.85
N LEU A 19 39.35 11.97 11.05
CA LEU A 19 38.59 11.35 12.14
C LEU A 19 37.08 11.20 11.81
N ILE A 20 36.47 12.26 11.26
CA ILE A 20 35.07 12.22 10.82
C ILE A 20 34.87 11.16 9.74
N ALA A 21 35.77 11.05 8.76
CA ALA A 21 35.68 10.05 7.69
C ALA A 21 35.71 8.61 8.22
N VAL A 22 36.56 8.33 9.21
CA VAL A 22 36.64 7.00 9.85
C VAL A 22 35.33 6.69 10.59
N ILE A 23 34.80 7.60 11.39
CA ILE A 23 33.56 7.41 12.12
C ILE A 23 32.38 7.24 11.14
N ALA A 24 32.29 8.07 10.10
CA ALA A 24 31.25 8.02 9.09
C ALA A 24 31.25 6.70 8.33
N SER A 25 32.42 6.14 8.02
CA SER A 25 32.54 4.87 7.29
C SER A 25 31.89 3.68 8.01
N ILE A 26 31.87 3.70 9.34
CA ILE A 26 31.24 2.67 10.18
C ILE A 26 29.76 2.99 10.46
N ALA A 27 29.44 4.27 10.67
CA ALA A 27 28.11 4.70 11.08
C ALA A 27 27.09 4.66 9.93
N ILE A 28 27.48 5.04 8.71
CA ILE A 28 26.57 5.14 7.56
C ILE A 28 25.90 3.80 7.20
N PRO A 29 26.59 2.66 7.05
CA PRO A 29 25.95 1.37 6.77
C PRO A 29 24.97 0.95 7.84
N GLY A 30 25.26 1.21 9.12
CA GLY A 30 24.38 0.93 10.25
C GLY A 30 23.10 1.77 10.19
N LEU A 31 23.23 3.04 9.87
CA LEU A 31 22.08 3.95 9.73
C LEU A 31 21.14 3.51 8.59
N ILE A 32 21.69 3.15 7.43
CA ILE A 32 20.91 2.69 6.28
C ILE A 32 20.11 1.42 6.64
N SER A 33 20.73 0.47 7.33
CA SER A 33 20.05 -0.77 7.72
C SER A 33 18.95 -0.52 8.76
N ALA A 34 19.18 0.37 9.74
CA ALA A 34 18.19 0.77 10.71
C ALA A 34 16.99 1.48 10.04
N GLN A 35 17.24 2.33 9.07
CA GLN A 35 16.21 3.03 8.32
C GLN A 35 15.34 2.06 7.50
N ARG A 36 15.94 1.06 6.83
CA ARG A 36 15.21 0.00 6.14
C ARG A 36 14.30 -0.77 7.10
N ALA A 37 14.83 -1.20 8.24
CA ALA A 37 14.04 -1.91 9.23
C ALA A 37 12.87 -1.07 9.78
N ALA A 38 13.05 0.23 9.94
CA ALA A 38 11.98 1.15 10.34
C ALA A 38 10.90 1.26 9.26
N ASN A 39 11.27 1.36 7.99
CA ASN A 39 10.36 1.39 6.86
C ASN A 39 9.54 0.09 6.74
N GLU A 40 10.20 -1.06 6.90
CA GLU A 40 9.55 -2.38 6.87
C GLU A 40 8.52 -2.54 8.00
N ARG A 41 8.85 -2.09 9.21
CA ARG A 41 7.88 -2.07 10.33
C ARG A 41 6.72 -1.13 10.06
N SER A 42 6.97 0.04 9.48
CA SER A 42 5.92 0.99 9.09
C SER A 42 5.00 0.37 8.02
N ALA A 43 5.56 -0.36 7.05
CA ALA A 43 4.80 -1.02 6.01
C ALA A 43 3.88 -2.12 6.56
N SER A 44 4.40 -3.01 7.41
CA SER A 44 3.59 -4.05 8.04
C SER A 44 2.50 -3.47 8.97
N ALA A 45 2.80 -2.41 9.72
CA ALA A 45 1.83 -1.71 10.55
C ALA A 45 0.71 -1.06 9.70
N SER A 46 1.06 -0.47 8.56
CA SER A 46 0.09 0.10 7.63
C SER A 46 -0.84 -0.96 7.04
N LEU A 47 -0.33 -2.16 6.70
CA LEU A 47 -1.19 -3.27 6.28
C LEU A 47 -2.16 -3.71 7.39
N LYS A 48 -1.74 -3.74 8.66
CA LYS A 48 -2.66 -3.98 9.77
C LYS A 48 -3.78 -2.93 9.84
N THR A 49 -3.45 -1.68 9.57
CA THR A 49 -4.45 -0.61 9.51
C THR A 49 -5.44 -0.85 8.37
N VAL A 50 -4.99 -1.29 7.20
CA VAL A 50 -5.87 -1.65 6.07
C VAL A 50 -6.81 -2.79 6.46
N VAL A 51 -6.30 -3.84 7.12
CA VAL A 51 -7.14 -4.95 7.61
C VAL A 51 -8.21 -4.45 8.58
N THR A 52 -7.81 -3.64 9.57
CA THR A 52 -8.76 -3.09 10.55
C THR A 52 -9.82 -2.21 9.88
N ALA A 53 -9.40 -1.37 8.94
CA ALA A 53 -10.31 -0.53 8.16
C ALA A 53 -11.31 -1.38 7.36
N ASN A 54 -10.87 -2.48 6.78
CA ASN A 54 -11.70 -3.37 6.00
C ASN A 54 -12.71 -4.14 6.86
N HIS A 55 -12.30 -4.57 8.06
CA HIS A 55 -13.22 -5.15 9.03
C HIS A 55 -14.25 -4.13 9.54
N ASP A 56 -13.84 -2.87 9.75
CA ASP A 56 -14.76 -1.80 10.11
C ASP A 56 -15.74 -1.48 8.96
N PHE A 57 -15.25 -1.48 7.72
CA PHE A 57 -16.07 -1.33 6.52
C PHE A 57 -17.20 -2.36 6.51
N ARG A 58 -16.85 -3.64 6.61
CA ARG A 58 -17.79 -4.76 6.63
C ARG A 58 -18.77 -4.70 7.79
N SER A 59 -18.27 -4.50 9.01
CA SER A 59 -19.09 -4.61 10.23
C SER A 59 -20.11 -3.50 10.38
N ASN A 60 -19.85 -2.36 9.78
CA ASN A 60 -20.68 -1.16 9.91
C ASN A 60 -21.38 -0.76 8.61
N ASP A 61 -21.29 -1.61 7.55
CA ASP A 61 -21.91 -1.32 6.26
C ASP A 61 -21.60 0.13 5.84
N ARG A 62 -20.28 0.45 5.73
CA ARG A 62 -19.85 1.85 5.61
C ARG A 62 -20.26 2.52 4.30
N ASP A 63 -20.51 1.74 3.26
CA ASP A 63 -21.04 2.23 1.99
C ASP A 63 -22.58 2.27 1.95
N GLY A 64 -23.26 1.71 2.96
CA GLY A 64 -24.71 1.74 3.08
C GLY A 64 -25.44 0.85 2.07
N ASN A 65 -24.74 -0.15 1.53
CA ASN A 65 -25.28 -1.04 0.52
C ASN A 65 -26.22 -2.12 1.09
N ARG A 66 -26.27 -2.26 2.43
CA ARG A 66 -27.01 -3.27 3.19
C ARG A 66 -26.50 -4.71 3.05
N PHE A 67 -25.26 -4.86 2.56
CA PHE A 67 -24.54 -6.12 2.51
C PHE A 67 -23.40 -6.11 3.50
N VAL A 68 -23.13 -7.27 4.09
CA VAL A 68 -22.01 -7.45 5.00
C VAL A 68 -20.84 -7.98 4.16
N ASP A 69 -20.11 -7.08 3.53
CA ASP A 69 -19.04 -7.40 2.61
C ASP A 69 -17.75 -6.61 2.89
N PHE A 70 -16.65 -7.08 2.34
CA PHE A 70 -15.36 -6.42 2.38
C PHE A 70 -15.13 -5.57 1.15
N TRP A 71 -14.42 -4.48 1.33
CA TRP A 71 -13.88 -3.70 0.24
C TRP A 71 -12.68 -4.42 -0.38
N THR A 72 -12.76 -4.74 -1.65
CA THR A 72 -11.70 -5.41 -2.43
C THR A 72 -11.15 -4.54 -3.55
N GLY A 73 -11.55 -3.28 -3.57
CA GLY A 73 -11.04 -2.28 -4.49
C GLY A 73 -9.60 -1.90 -4.17
N ASP A 74 -9.25 -0.67 -4.41
CA ASP A 74 -7.92 -0.15 -4.08
C ASP A 74 -7.80 0.25 -2.60
N VAL A 75 -6.58 0.57 -2.17
CA VAL A 75 -6.32 1.07 -0.82
C VAL A 75 -6.88 2.48 -0.66
N ALA A 76 -6.84 3.27 -1.71
CA ALA A 76 -7.32 4.65 -1.72
C ALA A 76 -8.83 4.75 -1.47
N GLY A 77 -9.63 3.79 -1.93
CA GLY A 77 -11.07 3.76 -1.74
C GLY A 77 -11.48 3.71 -0.27
N LEU A 78 -10.72 3.03 0.58
CA LEU A 78 -10.99 2.99 2.03
C LEU A 78 -10.78 4.34 2.73
N ALA A 79 -10.13 5.29 2.09
CA ALA A 79 -9.98 6.65 2.63
C ALA A 79 -11.15 7.59 2.27
N LEU A 80 -12.03 7.19 1.36
CA LEU A 80 -13.07 8.07 0.83
C LEU A 80 -14.34 7.29 0.46
N ILE A 81 -14.93 6.65 1.44
CA ILE A 81 -16.19 5.91 1.27
C ILE A 81 -17.34 6.90 1.29
N VAL A 82 -18.16 6.88 0.25
CA VAL A 82 -19.38 7.67 0.18
C VAL A 82 -20.57 6.75 0.44
N PRO A 83 -21.20 6.84 1.62
CA PRO A 83 -22.36 6.00 1.94
C PRO A 83 -23.52 6.29 1.01
N GLN A 84 -24.25 5.25 0.66
CA GLN A 84 -25.47 5.36 -0.13
C GLN A 84 -26.66 5.72 0.73
N VAL A 85 -27.56 6.48 0.15
CA VAL A 85 -28.87 6.75 0.72
C VAL A 85 -29.93 6.10 -0.18
N GLY A 86 -30.35 4.90 0.20
CA GLY A 86 -31.37 4.15 -0.54
C GLY A 86 -30.82 3.41 -1.77
N ASN A 87 -31.69 2.89 -2.62
CA ASN A 87 -31.33 2.20 -3.87
C ASN A 87 -30.99 3.16 -5.03
N ALA A 88 -30.72 4.42 -4.73
CA ALA A 88 -30.34 5.40 -5.75
C ALA A 88 -28.88 5.24 -6.10
N ALA A 89 -28.56 5.27 -7.39
CA ALA A 89 -27.17 5.41 -7.84
C ALA A 89 -26.50 6.57 -7.09
N PRO A 90 -25.22 6.47 -6.72
CA PRO A 90 -24.53 7.53 -6.00
C PRO A 90 -24.67 8.82 -6.81
N SER A 91 -25.45 9.74 -6.26
CA SER A 91 -25.51 11.09 -6.77
C SER A 91 -24.09 11.66 -6.68
N ALA A 92 -23.68 12.43 -7.68
CA ALA A 92 -22.44 13.20 -7.68
C ALA A 92 -22.42 14.29 -6.58
N THR A 93 -23.05 14.02 -5.43
CA THR A 93 -23.11 14.92 -4.29
C THR A 93 -21.76 14.96 -3.58
N PRO A 94 -21.41 16.13 -3.04
CA PRO A 94 -20.05 16.44 -2.68
C PRO A 94 -19.49 15.49 -1.62
N TYR A 95 -18.24 15.11 -1.78
CA TYR A 95 -17.39 14.31 -0.88
C TYR A 95 -17.32 14.83 0.58
N SER A 96 -18.09 15.83 0.93
CA SER A 96 -18.18 16.41 2.28
C SER A 96 -18.72 15.44 3.33
N ALA A 97 -19.35 14.35 2.91
CA ALA A 97 -19.88 13.30 3.79
C ALA A 97 -19.07 11.99 3.70
N ALA A 98 -17.93 11.98 3.06
CA ALA A 98 -17.12 10.77 2.91
C ALA A 98 -16.57 10.28 4.26
N ILE A 99 -16.72 8.98 4.50
CA ILE A 99 -16.14 8.30 5.65
C ILE A 99 -14.68 7.96 5.32
N ARG A 100 -13.79 8.28 6.24
CA ARG A 100 -12.36 7.98 6.11
C ARG A 100 -11.96 6.90 7.10
N LEU A 101 -11.65 5.71 6.61
CA LEU A 101 -11.13 4.61 7.41
C LEU A 101 -9.59 4.57 7.40
N LEU A 102 -8.97 5.19 6.40
CA LEU A 102 -7.51 5.30 6.29
C LEU A 102 -7.05 6.76 6.23
N ASP A 103 -5.82 7.00 6.65
CA ASP A 103 -5.20 8.30 6.47
C ASP A 103 -4.83 8.57 4.99
N MET A 104 -4.81 9.85 4.61
CA MET A 104 -4.54 10.26 3.23
C MET A 104 -3.12 9.92 2.76
N SER A 105 -2.17 9.75 3.68
CA SER A 105 -0.81 9.37 3.33
C SER A 105 -0.72 7.90 2.90
N LEU A 106 -1.55 7.04 3.48
CA LEU A 106 -1.65 5.64 3.08
C LEU A 106 -2.45 5.49 1.79
N ALA A 107 -3.55 6.23 1.65
CA ALA A 107 -4.33 6.29 0.43
C ALA A 107 -3.52 6.80 -0.77
N GLY A 108 -2.69 7.82 -0.57
CA GLY A 108 -1.78 8.33 -1.61
C GLY A 108 -0.60 7.40 -1.94
N ALA A 109 -0.38 6.36 -1.14
CA ALA A 109 0.63 5.33 -1.42
C ALA A 109 0.08 4.11 -2.17
N ASP A 110 -1.12 4.24 -2.77
CA ASP A 110 -1.69 3.20 -3.60
C ASP A 110 -0.91 3.07 -4.92
N GLY A 111 -0.33 1.90 -5.13
CA GLY A 111 0.50 1.62 -6.30
C GLY A 111 -0.30 1.34 -7.57
N GLU A 112 -1.58 1.06 -7.46
CA GLU A 112 -2.44 0.69 -8.59
C GLU A 112 -3.80 1.39 -8.56
N PHE A 113 -3.80 2.63 -8.18
CA PHE A 113 -4.98 3.43 -8.10
C PHE A 113 -5.68 3.58 -9.47
N GLY A 114 -6.99 3.30 -9.52
CA GLY A 114 -7.80 3.44 -10.73
C GLY A 114 -7.52 2.43 -11.85
N SER A 115 -6.53 1.56 -11.71
CA SER A 115 -6.21 0.52 -12.70
C SER A 115 -7.08 -0.70 -12.48
N GLY A 116 -7.93 -1.00 -13.46
CA GLY A 116 -8.78 -2.20 -13.45
C GLY A 116 -10.00 -2.14 -12.54
N ILE A 117 -10.13 -1.16 -11.68
CA ILE A 117 -11.35 -0.89 -10.94
C ILE A 117 -12.23 0.00 -11.81
N ARG A 118 -13.39 -0.49 -12.14
CA ARG A 118 -14.36 0.29 -12.90
C ARG A 118 -15.07 1.26 -11.95
N TYR A 119 -14.43 2.38 -11.66
CA TYR A 119 -15.12 3.50 -11.05
C TYR A 119 -16.14 4.03 -12.03
N SER A 120 -17.39 3.74 -11.82
CA SER A 120 -18.47 4.37 -12.55
C SER A 120 -19.43 5.00 -11.56
N ALA A 121 -20.10 6.06 -11.98
CA ALA A 121 -21.17 6.69 -11.18
C ALA A 121 -22.34 5.74 -10.90
N SER A 122 -22.46 4.66 -11.65
CA SER A 122 -23.43 3.58 -11.46
C SER A 122 -22.92 2.47 -10.55
N MET A 123 -21.62 2.43 -10.26
CA MET A 123 -21.03 1.55 -9.27
C MET A 123 -20.82 2.33 -7.98
N HIS A 124 -21.08 1.72 -6.85
CA HIS A 124 -20.89 2.33 -5.54
C HIS A 124 -19.42 2.45 -5.13
N CYS A 125 -18.53 2.46 -6.12
CA CYS A 125 -17.13 2.80 -6.03
C CYS A 125 -16.94 4.18 -6.65
N PRO A 126 -17.25 5.28 -5.95
CA PRO A 126 -17.04 6.61 -6.49
C PRO A 126 -15.54 6.80 -6.76
N PRO A 127 -15.19 7.46 -7.87
CA PRO A 127 -13.80 7.82 -8.10
C PRO A 127 -13.34 8.66 -6.91
N PRO A 128 -12.25 8.28 -6.23
CA PRO A 128 -11.71 9.11 -5.17
C PRO A 128 -11.37 10.47 -5.74
N PRO A 129 -11.46 11.53 -4.94
CA PRO A 129 -11.02 12.85 -5.37
C PRO A 129 -9.59 12.76 -5.85
N ALA A 130 -9.26 13.54 -6.87
CA ALA A 130 -7.93 13.60 -7.42
C ALA A 130 -6.90 13.77 -6.30
N PHE A 131 -6.15 12.73 -6.03
CA PHE A 131 -5.02 12.82 -5.12
C PHE A 131 -3.96 13.71 -5.77
N THR A 132 -3.59 14.78 -5.13
CA THR A 132 -2.49 15.61 -5.58
C THR A 132 -1.17 14.94 -5.22
N GLY A 133 -0.74 14.00 -6.05
CA GLY A 133 0.56 13.33 -5.94
C GLY A 133 0.55 12.03 -5.15
N PHE A 134 0.51 10.93 -5.88
CA PHE A 134 0.79 9.60 -5.34
C PHE A 134 2.25 9.51 -4.89
N ARG A 135 2.49 9.04 -3.67
CA ARG A 135 3.83 8.91 -3.10
C ARG A 135 3.89 7.68 -2.20
N PRO A 136 4.98 6.93 -2.22
CA PRO A 136 5.14 5.82 -1.29
C PRO A 136 5.16 6.32 0.16
N LYS A 137 4.44 5.65 1.06
CA LYS A 137 4.46 5.92 2.50
C LYS A 137 5.64 5.19 3.12
N ALA A 138 6.54 5.90 3.77
CA ALA A 138 7.81 5.36 4.27
C ALA A 138 8.57 4.55 3.19
N GLY A 139 8.45 4.97 1.91
CA GLY A 139 9.08 4.31 0.78
C GLY A 139 8.40 3.03 0.29
N TYR A 140 7.23 2.68 0.82
CA TYR A 140 6.44 1.52 0.43
C TYR A 140 5.19 1.93 -0.34
N TRP A 141 4.88 1.14 -1.38
CA TRP A 141 3.63 1.14 -2.10
C TRP A 141 2.69 0.06 -1.56
N TYR A 142 1.40 0.28 -1.71
CA TYR A 142 0.35 -0.64 -1.31
C TYR A 142 -0.58 -0.86 -2.50
N THR A 143 -1.09 -2.08 -2.65
CA THR A 143 -2.10 -2.34 -3.66
C THR A 143 -2.94 -3.54 -3.27
N ARG A 144 -4.10 -3.66 -3.90
CA ARG A 144 -4.95 -4.83 -3.78
C ARG A 144 -4.33 -6.05 -4.42
N LEU A 145 -4.78 -7.21 -4.02
CA LEU A 145 -4.60 -8.46 -4.75
C LEU A 145 -5.89 -8.82 -5.48
N ILE A 146 -5.77 -9.46 -6.64
CA ILE A 146 -6.92 -9.78 -7.50
C ILE A 146 -7.47 -11.15 -7.17
N ASN A 147 -6.60 -12.13 -6.99
CA ASN A 147 -6.99 -13.52 -6.73
C ASN A 147 -6.24 -14.11 -5.55
N GLU A 148 -6.86 -15.11 -4.94
CA GLU A 148 -6.20 -16.06 -4.06
C GLU A 148 -5.86 -17.32 -4.86
N VAL A 149 -4.57 -17.66 -4.96
CA VAL A 149 -4.10 -18.81 -5.76
C VAL A 149 -3.81 -19.99 -4.85
N SER A 150 -4.56 -21.06 -5.02
CA SER A 150 -4.27 -22.37 -4.42
C SER A 150 -3.86 -23.37 -5.49
N GLY A 151 -3.22 -24.46 -5.09
CA GLY A 151 -2.88 -25.55 -6.01
C GLY A 151 -4.08 -26.15 -6.75
N ALA A 152 -5.30 -25.86 -6.33
CA ALA A 152 -6.56 -26.29 -6.93
C ALA A 152 -7.18 -25.26 -7.89
N GLY A 153 -6.62 -24.04 -7.97
CA GLY A 153 -7.14 -22.99 -8.84
C GLY A 153 -6.94 -21.57 -8.28
N SER A 154 -7.52 -20.61 -8.97
CA SER A 154 -7.51 -19.19 -8.61
C SER A 154 -8.92 -18.76 -8.22
N ILE A 155 -9.06 -18.14 -7.06
CA ILE A 155 -10.32 -17.63 -6.53
C ILE A 155 -10.24 -16.10 -6.48
N PRO A 156 -11.10 -15.38 -7.20
CA PRO A 156 -11.05 -13.92 -7.21
C PRO A 156 -11.42 -13.34 -5.83
N PHE A 157 -10.70 -12.30 -5.43
CA PHE A 157 -11.08 -11.47 -4.30
C PHE A 157 -12.24 -10.53 -4.66
N GLN A 158 -12.36 -10.17 -5.93
CA GLN A 158 -13.49 -9.41 -6.42
C GLN A 158 -14.54 -10.36 -6.94
N ASN A 159 -15.76 -10.22 -6.46
CA ASN A 159 -16.86 -11.04 -6.90
C ASN A 159 -18.00 -10.15 -7.39
N ASP A 160 -18.23 -10.16 -8.69
CA ASP A 160 -19.31 -9.37 -9.32
C ASP A 160 -20.72 -9.90 -8.99
N THR A 161 -20.80 -11.05 -8.32
CA THR A 161 -22.06 -11.69 -7.95
C THR A 161 -22.51 -11.35 -6.52
N ASP A 162 -21.65 -10.76 -5.71
CA ASP A 162 -21.98 -10.39 -4.34
C ASP A 162 -22.71 -9.05 -4.35
N GLY A 163 -24.01 -9.10 -4.18
CA GLY A 163 -24.85 -7.92 -4.10
C GLY A 163 -26.21 -8.08 -4.78
N PRO A 164 -27.21 -7.23 -4.45
CA PRO A 164 -28.59 -7.37 -4.91
C PRO A 164 -28.79 -7.09 -6.40
N SER A 165 -27.86 -6.39 -7.03
CA SER A 165 -27.82 -6.23 -8.48
C SER A 165 -26.39 -5.96 -8.92
N ASN A 166 -25.83 -6.91 -9.59
CA ASN A 166 -24.45 -6.98 -10.09
C ASN A 166 -23.98 -5.74 -10.88
N ALA A 167 -24.93 -4.98 -11.44
CA ALA A 167 -24.63 -3.80 -12.23
C ALA A 167 -24.30 -2.55 -11.38
N LEU A 168 -24.72 -2.52 -10.12
CA LEU A 168 -24.61 -1.32 -9.26
C LEU A 168 -23.46 -1.41 -8.27
N TRP A 169 -23.11 -2.61 -7.79
CA TRP A 169 -22.19 -2.82 -6.68
C TRP A 169 -20.80 -3.31 -7.13
N GLY A 170 -20.73 -3.84 -8.34
CA GLY A 170 -19.51 -4.10 -9.10
C GLY A 170 -18.35 -4.76 -8.38
N ALA A 171 -17.28 -4.88 -9.10
CA ALA A 171 -16.05 -5.62 -8.81
C ALA A 171 -15.18 -5.07 -7.66
N CYS A 172 -15.74 -4.40 -6.66
CA CYS A 172 -14.97 -3.87 -5.54
C CYS A 172 -15.39 -4.42 -4.17
N HIS A 173 -16.26 -5.42 -4.15
CA HIS A 173 -16.76 -6.04 -2.93
C HIS A 173 -16.59 -7.56 -2.94
N ASN A 174 -16.55 -8.16 -1.75
CA ASN A 174 -16.59 -9.60 -1.54
C ASN A 174 -17.10 -9.91 -0.13
N THR A 175 -18.04 -10.84 0.01
CA THR A 175 -18.61 -11.22 1.31
C THR A 175 -17.62 -11.92 2.23
N ASP A 176 -16.61 -12.61 1.67
CA ASP A 176 -15.83 -13.57 2.43
C ASP A 176 -14.35 -13.20 2.55
N ARG A 177 -13.79 -12.51 1.57
CA ARG A 177 -12.33 -12.37 1.49
C ARG A 177 -11.85 -11.09 0.84
N PHE A 178 -10.64 -10.68 1.20
CA PHE A 178 -9.85 -9.63 0.55
C PHE A 178 -8.37 -9.96 0.63
N GLY A 179 -7.57 -9.27 -0.17
CA GLY A 179 -6.11 -9.36 -0.11
C GLY A 179 -5.43 -8.05 -0.49
N PHE A 180 -4.37 -7.72 0.24
CA PHE A 180 -3.53 -6.56 -0.02
C PHE A 180 -2.05 -6.93 0.08
N ILE A 181 -1.23 -6.20 -0.69
CA ILE A 181 0.23 -6.33 -0.69
C ILE A 181 0.87 -4.97 -0.46
N SER A 182 2.01 -4.97 0.22
CA SER A 182 2.91 -3.81 0.25
C SER A 182 4.31 -4.21 -0.20
N PHE A 183 4.94 -3.31 -0.94
CA PHE A 183 6.27 -3.54 -1.52
C PHE A 183 7.08 -2.24 -1.56
N PRO A 184 8.41 -2.31 -1.40
CA PRO A 184 9.24 -1.12 -1.41
C PRO A 184 9.38 -0.54 -2.81
N SER A 185 9.49 0.77 -2.90
CA SER A 185 9.74 1.47 -4.16
C SER A 185 11.13 1.16 -4.74
N THR A 186 12.09 0.88 -3.87
CA THR A 186 13.46 0.46 -4.22
C THR A 186 14.06 -0.40 -3.12
N LEU A 187 15.08 -1.21 -3.45
CA LEU A 187 15.84 -1.99 -2.46
C LEU A 187 16.66 -1.12 -1.47
N GLY A 188 16.80 0.16 -1.79
CA GLY A 188 17.39 1.14 -0.88
C GLY A 188 16.52 1.43 0.34
N VAL A 189 15.22 1.33 0.18
CA VAL A 189 14.19 1.64 1.18
C VAL A 189 13.81 0.43 2.03
N GLY A 190 13.73 -0.75 1.43
CA GLY A 190 13.39 -2.01 2.09
C GLY A 190 13.71 -3.20 1.20
N ARG A 191 13.78 -4.38 1.78
CA ARG A 191 14.11 -5.64 1.08
C ARG A 191 13.03 -6.70 1.21
N VAL A 192 11.92 -6.37 1.84
CA VAL A 192 10.84 -7.30 2.16
C VAL A 192 9.54 -6.78 1.57
N ALA A 193 8.78 -7.65 0.93
CA ALA A 193 7.38 -7.40 0.60
C ALA A 193 6.47 -8.10 1.62
N PHE A 194 5.30 -7.55 1.85
CA PHE A 194 4.31 -8.08 2.80
C PHE A 194 2.98 -8.28 2.10
N ILE A 195 2.29 -9.38 2.42
CA ILE A 195 0.91 -9.64 2.00
C ILE A 195 0.03 -9.91 3.21
N VAL A 196 -1.24 -9.62 3.06
CA VAL A 196 -2.27 -9.87 4.07
C VAL A 196 -3.57 -10.24 3.39
N ASN A 197 -4.37 -11.09 4.03
CA ASN A 197 -5.73 -11.42 3.64
C ASN A 197 -6.73 -11.14 4.77
N HIS A 198 -7.97 -11.54 4.55
CA HIS A 198 -9.09 -11.39 5.49
C HIS A 198 -8.86 -12.04 6.86
N GLU A 199 -7.95 -13.01 6.99
CA GLU A 199 -7.57 -13.62 8.27
C GLU A 199 -6.70 -12.69 9.13
N GLY A 200 -6.20 -11.59 8.56
CA GLY A 200 -5.36 -10.60 9.24
C GLY A 200 -3.94 -11.05 9.53
N VAL A 201 -3.55 -12.23 9.03
CA VAL A 201 -2.18 -12.73 9.18
C VAL A 201 -1.30 -12.11 8.10
N ILE A 202 -0.20 -11.48 8.54
CA ILE A 202 0.76 -10.89 7.62
C ILE A 202 1.84 -11.90 7.30
N PHE A 203 2.12 -12.07 6.02
CA PHE A 203 3.25 -12.84 5.52
C PHE A 203 4.26 -11.93 4.85
N LYS A 204 5.52 -12.31 4.92
CA LYS A 204 6.65 -11.57 4.34
C LYS A 204 7.46 -12.45 3.41
N THR A 205 8.06 -11.84 2.38
CA THR A 205 9.05 -12.47 1.52
C THR A 205 10.21 -11.54 1.24
N ASN A 206 11.43 -12.07 1.18
CA ASN A 206 12.60 -11.31 0.81
C ASN A 206 12.63 -11.09 -0.71
N LEU A 207 12.90 -9.87 -1.11
CA LEU A 207 13.01 -9.51 -2.52
C LEU A 207 14.43 -9.83 -3.05
N PRO A 208 14.55 -10.34 -4.28
CA PRO A 208 15.85 -10.61 -4.88
C PRO A 208 16.64 -9.32 -5.10
N ALA A 209 17.98 -9.43 -5.17
CA ALA A 209 18.87 -8.28 -5.40
C ALA A 209 18.61 -7.56 -6.75
N THR A 210 17.98 -8.25 -7.68
CA THR A 210 17.60 -7.75 -9.01
C THR A 210 16.17 -7.22 -9.08
N TYR A 211 15.51 -7.06 -7.93
CA TYR A 211 14.17 -6.51 -7.84
C TYR A 211 14.09 -5.08 -8.37
N VAL A 212 13.16 -4.86 -9.26
CA VAL A 212 12.79 -3.53 -9.75
C VAL A 212 11.27 -3.46 -9.79
N ALA A 213 10.71 -2.48 -9.13
CA ALA A 213 9.30 -2.13 -9.25
C ALA A 213 9.19 -0.65 -9.63
N THR A 214 8.41 -0.36 -10.65
CA THR A 214 8.12 1.00 -11.09
C THR A 214 6.63 1.23 -11.00
N VAL A 215 6.23 2.20 -10.22
CA VAL A 215 4.85 2.71 -10.21
C VAL A 215 4.81 3.90 -11.14
N THR A 216 4.09 3.75 -12.25
CA THR A 216 3.90 4.83 -13.22
C THR A 216 2.59 5.52 -12.93
N ILE A 217 2.67 6.80 -12.62
CA ILE A 217 1.50 7.66 -12.40
C ILE A 217 1.17 8.30 -13.75
N THR A 218 0.12 7.81 -14.41
CA THR A 218 -0.26 8.29 -15.75
C THR A 218 -1.10 9.55 -15.67
N THR A 219 -1.92 9.65 -14.62
CA THR A 219 -2.76 10.84 -14.34
C THR A 219 -2.96 10.94 -12.82
N THR A 220 -3.61 12.00 -12.36
CA THR A 220 -4.01 12.14 -10.95
C THR A 220 -5.04 11.08 -10.51
N THR A 221 -5.51 10.27 -11.44
CA THR A 221 -6.59 9.27 -11.21
C THR A 221 -6.16 7.84 -11.54
N THR A 222 -4.97 7.60 -12.09
CA THR A 222 -4.50 6.25 -12.44
C THR A 222 -3.03 6.06 -12.14
N SER A 223 -2.69 4.93 -11.55
CA SER A 223 -1.31 4.44 -11.42
C SER A 223 -1.23 2.98 -11.86
N THR A 224 -0.09 2.57 -12.36
CA THR A 224 0.18 1.19 -12.78
C THR A 224 1.51 0.72 -12.24
N ILE A 225 1.60 -0.56 -11.93
CA ILE A 225 2.83 -1.21 -11.47
C ILE A 225 3.43 -2.00 -12.62
N ALA A 226 4.71 -1.75 -12.87
CA ALA A 226 5.52 -2.56 -13.77
C ALA A 226 6.86 -2.87 -13.10
N GLY A 227 7.50 -3.96 -13.49
CA GLY A 227 8.81 -4.26 -12.95
C GLY A 227 9.35 -5.62 -13.39
N SER A 228 10.57 -5.91 -12.95
CA SER A 228 11.23 -7.20 -13.15
C SER A 228 11.60 -7.82 -11.81
N ASN A 229 11.63 -9.16 -11.78
CA ASN A 229 11.94 -9.92 -10.55
C ASN A 229 11.06 -9.53 -9.35
N LEU A 230 9.79 -9.28 -9.62
CA LEU A 230 8.79 -9.02 -8.59
C LEU A 230 8.62 -10.24 -7.68
N ALA A 231 8.21 -10.02 -6.45
CA ALA A 231 7.88 -11.13 -5.55
C ALA A 231 6.74 -11.98 -6.13
N PRO A 232 6.68 -13.28 -5.81
CA PRO A 232 5.56 -14.12 -6.23
C PRO A 232 4.22 -13.49 -5.87
N GLY A 233 3.33 -13.41 -6.84
CA GLY A 233 2.02 -12.78 -6.71
C GLY A 233 1.99 -11.27 -7.01
N MET A 234 3.11 -10.57 -7.03
CA MET A 234 3.12 -9.13 -7.34
C MET A 234 2.81 -8.83 -8.81
N ALA A 235 3.34 -9.62 -9.74
CA ALA A 235 3.17 -9.38 -11.18
C ALA A 235 1.74 -9.63 -11.66
N THR A 236 1.05 -10.57 -11.02
CA THR A 236 -0.32 -10.98 -11.33
C THR A 236 -1.34 -10.49 -10.30
N PHE A 237 -0.88 -9.78 -9.27
CA PHE A 237 -1.70 -9.36 -8.11
C PHE A 237 -2.45 -10.52 -7.46
N ASP A 238 -1.80 -11.68 -7.40
CA ASP A 238 -2.35 -12.88 -6.80
C ASP A 238 -1.79 -13.09 -5.38
N TYR A 239 -2.66 -13.49 -4.46
CA TYR A 239 -2.27 -13.93 -3.13
C TYR A 239 -1.80 -15.39 -3.21
N PRO A 240 -0.49 -15.66 -3.16
CA PRO A 240 -0.01 -17.03 -3.08
C PRO A 240 -0.33 -17.57 -1.68
N LEU A 241 -1.03 -18.70 -1.58
CA LEU A 241 -1.32 -19.30 -0.28
C LEU A 241 0.01 -19.63 0.43
N PRO A 242 0.36 -18.93 1.51
CA PRO A 242 1.55 -19.23 2.29
C PRO A 242 1.46 -20.63 2.95
N PRO A 243 2.59 -21.32 3.11
CA PRO A 243 3.98 -20.87 2.91
C PRO A 243 4.52 -21.03 1.49
N ALA A 244 3.68 -21.23 0.47
CA ALA A 244 4.12 -21.37 -0.90
C ALA A 244 4.85 -20.13 -1.43
N GLY A 245 5.76 -20.30 -2.39
CA GLY A 245 6.43 -19.18 -3.07
C GLY A 245 7.43 -18.38 -2.22
N GLY A 246 7.92 -18.94 -1.09
CA GLY A 246 8.93 -18.26 -0.26
C GLY A 246 8.35 -17.24 0.73
N TRP A 247 7.05 -17.25 0.97
CA TRP A 247 6.41 -16.44 1.99
C TRP A 247 6.51 -17.10 3.38
N SER A 248 6.81 -16.32 4.38
CA SER A 248 6.86 -16.72 5.79
C SER A 248 6.00 -15.80 6.64
N LYS A 249 5.38 -16.36 7.69
CA LYS A 249 4.59 -15.57 8.62
C LYS A 249 5.45 -14.51 9.31
N LEU A 250 4.89 -13.33 9.46
CA LEU A 250 5.49 -12.27 10.26
C LEU A 250 5.13 -12.51 11.73
N ASP A 251 6.13 -12.75 12.56
CA ASP A 251 5.99 -12.90 14.02
C ASP A 251 5.78 -11.56 14.73
#